data_5c9ed1fdc44c693e3a7b466e42c53ecf
#
_entry.id   5c9ed1fdc44c693e3a7b466e42c53ecf
#
_cell.length_a   1.000
_cell.length_b   1.000
_cell.length_c   1.000
_cell.angle_alpha   90.00
_cell.angle_beta   90.00
_cell.angle_gamma   90.00
#
_symmetry.space_group_name_H-M   'P 1'
#
loop_
_entity.id
_entity.type
_entity.pdbx_description
1 polymer ?
#
loop_
_entity_poly.entity_id
_entity_poly.type
_entity_poly.pdbx_seq_one_letter_code
_entity_poly.pdbx_strand_id
1 'polypeptide(L)'
;MAHIQTESEWQEEMSAKIVEFVRHELYMELRYLKLALSQLQLKSDPDLRAFATDGAYLYVAPEWLIGIFEKNAQYLGRAYLHTVLHCIFSHLWIGGNRDRKTWHLACDIAVEYTIVQMQAECTIRILRWTRKQM
;
A
#
# COMPACT_ATOMS: atom_id res chain seq x y z
N MET A 1 28.80 -17.40 17.17
CA MET A 1 27.90 -16.61 18.04
C MET A 1 26.64 -16.24 17.32
N ALA A 2 25.50 -16.37 17.99
CA ALA A 2 24.26 -15.92 17.40
C ALA A 2 24.24 -14.38 17.35
N HIS A 3 23.87 -13.85 16.22
CA HIS A 3 23.68 -12.40 16.05
C HIS A 3 22.45 -11.95 16.85
N ILE A 4 22.63 -10.92 17.66
CA ILE A 4 21.52 -10.33 18.41
C ILE A 4 20.90 -9.27 17.49
N GLN A 5 19.67 -9.51 17.08
CA GLN A 5 18.93 -8.61 16.21
C GLN A 5 18.60 -7.31 16.95
N THR A 6 18.94 -6.17 16.35
CA THR A 6 18.55 -4.86 16.86
C THR A 6 17.06 -4.65 16.64
N GLU A 7 16.46 -3.69 17.36
CA GLU A 7 15.06 -3.31 17.15
C GLU A 7 14.81 -2.85 15.71
N SER A 8 15.73 -2.06 15.14
CA SER A 8 15.63 -1.59 13.77
C SER A 8 15.66 -2.75 12.77
N GLU A 9 16.54 -3.71 12.96
CA GLU A 9 16.60 -4.91 12.09
C GLU A 9 15.32 -5.73 12.20
N TRP A 10 14.81 -5.88 13.41
CA TRP A 10 13.55 -6.61 13.63
C TRP A 10 12.38 -5.91 12.94
N GLN A 11 12.30 -4.57 13.05
CA GLN A 11 11.24 -3.81 12.39
C GLN A 11 11.30 -3.92 10.88
N GLU A 12 12.50 -3.87 10.29
CA GLU A 12 12.67 -4.04 8.84
C GLU A 12 12.27 -5.44 8.41
N GLU A 13 12.66 -6.47 9.13
CA GLU A 13 12.30 -7.84 8.83
C GLU A 13 10.79 -8.06 8.94
N MET A 14 10.17 -7.54 10.01
CA MET A 14 8.72 -7.64 10.19
C MET A 14 7.96 -6.88 9.11
N SER A 15 8.43 -5.68 8.72
CA SER A 15 7.75 -4.93 7.68
C SER A 15 7.82 -5.65 6.33
N ALA A 16 8.93 -6.30 6.01
CA ALA A 16 9.04 -7.10 4.80
C ALA A 16 8.05 -8.28 4.82
N LYS A 17 7.92 -8.96 5.94
CA LYS A 17 6.96 -10.07 6.11
C LYS A 17 5.51 -9.59 5.98
N ILE A 18 5.20 -8.44 6.56
CA ILE A 18 3.86 -7.85 6.48
C ILE A 18 3.51 -7.50 5.04
N VAL A 19 4.43 -6.87 4.31
CA VAL A 19 4.20 -6.52 2.90
C VAL A 19 3.99 -7.78 2.06
N GLU A 20 4.78 -8.83 2.29
CA GLU A 20 4.59 -10.10 1.59
C GLU A 20 3.24 -10.74 1.90
N PHE A 21 2.80 -10.66 3.15
CA PHE A 21 1.47 -11.14 3.54
C PHE A 21 0.37 -10.36 2.82
N VAL A 22 0.48 -9.04 2.77
CA VAL A 22 -0.49 -8.18 2.08
C VAL A 22 -0.55 -8.49 0.59
N ARG A 23 0.62 -8.65 -0.05
CA ARG A 23 0.71 -9.03 -1.46
C ARG A 23 0.04 -10.37 -1.71
N HIS A 24 0.26 -11.34 -0.84
CA HIS A 24 -0.30 -12.67 -0.97
C HIS A 24 -1.83 -12.64 -0.87
N GLU A 25 -2.37 -11.91 0.11
CA GLU A 25 -3.82 -11.76 0.28
C GLU A 25 -4.47 -11.13 -0.95
N LEU A 26 -3.87 -10.07 -1.48
CA LEU A 26 -4.36 -9.42 -2.70
C LEU A 26 -4.23 -10.34 -3.92
N TYR A 27 -3.12 -11.08 -4.01
CA TYR A 27 -2.90 -11.99 -5.12
C TYR A 27 -3.96 -13.09 -5.16
N MET A 28 -4.38 -13.60 -4.00
CA MET A 28 -5.42 -14.65 -3.94
C MET A 28 -6.75 -14.19 -4.51
N GLU A 29 -7.08 -12.91 -4.38
CA GLU A 29 -8.33 -12.36 -4.89
C GLU A 29 -8.19 -11.71 -6.28
N LEU A 30 -7.02 -11.14 -6.57
CA LEU A 30 -6.76 -10.37 -7.79
C LEU A 30 -5.60 -10.99 -8.56
N ARG A 31 -5.74 -12.26 -8.93
CA ARG A 31 -4.67 -13.04 -9.58
C ARG A 31 -4.13 -12.38 -10.85
N TYR A 32 -4.98 -11.70 -11.59
CA TYR A 32 -4.60 -11.02 -12.82
C TYR A 32 -3.68 -9.81 -12.57
N LEU A 33 -3.57 -9.35 -11.33
CA LEU A 33 -2.67 -8.25 -10.96
C LEU A 33 -1.36 -8.74 -10.32
N LYS A 34 -1.09 -10.05 -10.32
CA LYS A 34 0.09 -10.61 -9.64
C LYS A 34 1.37 -9.88 -10.00
N LEU A 35 1.60 -9.64 -11.27
CA LEU A 35 2.82 -9.00 -11.75
C LEU A 35 2.91 -7.57 -11.22
N ALA A 36 1.84 -6.80 -11.33
CA ALA A 36 1.80 -5.43 -10.83
C ALA A 36 1.99 -5.38 -9.32
N LEU A 37 1.36 -6.30 -8.58
CA LEU A 37 1.46 -6.34 -7.11
C LEU A 37 2.87 -6.64 -6.61
N SER A 38 3.70 -7.30 -7.42
CA SER A 38 5.05 -7.72 -7.02
C SER A 38 6.17 -6.86 -7.61
N GLN A 39 5.86 -5.82 -8.39
CA GLN A 39 6.87 -5.02 -9.08
C GLN A 39 7.65 -4.07 -8.17
N LEU A 40 7.02 -3.55 -7.13
CA LEU A 40 7.64 -2.54 -6.28
C LEU A 40 8.56 -3.18 -5.25
N GLN A 41 9.81 -2.72 -5.19
CA GLN A 41 10.75 -3.16 -4.17
C GLN A 41 10.57 -2.31 -2.91
N LEU A 42 10.62 -2.97 -1.75
CA LEU A 42 10.40 -2.31 -0.48
C LEU A 42 11.62 -1.50 -0.04
N LYS A 43 11.39 -0.26 0.38
CA LYS A 43 12.37 0.60 1.03
C LYS A 43 11.80 1.23 2.28
N SER A 44 12.62 1.35 3.32
CA SER A 44 12.20 1.95 4.59
C SER A 44 12.36 3.46 4.57
N ASP A 45 11.36 4.19 5.04
CA ASP A 45 11.40 5.63 5.27
C ASP A 45 10.65 5.92 6.57
N PRO A 46 11.36 6.16 7.69
CA PRO A 46 10.70 6.26 9.00
C PRO A 46 9.81 7.49 9.17
N ASP A 47 9.89 8.46 8.29
CA ASP A 47 9.09 9.69 8.39
C ASP A 47 7.70 9.56 7.77
N LEU A 48 7.43 8.45 7.08
CA LEU A 48 6.15 8.26 6.39
C LEU A 48 5.07 7.73 7.34
N ARG A 49 3.82 8.10 7.04
CA ARG A 49 2.63 7.59 7.72
C ARG A 49 1.64 6.98 6.74
N ALA A 50 2.11 6.56 5.60
CA ALA A 50 1.36 5.89 4.56
C ALA A 50 2.33 5.24 3.60
N PHE A 51 1.83 4.42 2.69
CA PHE A 51 2.66 3.94 1.59
C PHE A 51 2.95 5.10 0.64
N ALA A 52 4.17 5.13 0.12
CA ALA A 52 4.56 6.07 -0.92
C ALA A 52 5.35 5.33 -2.00
N THR A 53 5.32 5.82 -3.22
CA THR A 53 6.02 5.18 -4.33
C THR A 53 6.55 6.20 -5.32
N ASP A 54 7.68 5.85 -5.95
CA ASP A 54 8.23 6.59 -7.08
C ASP A 54 8.08 5.80 -8.40
N GLY A 55 7.36 4.66 -8.35
CA GLY A 55 7.18 3.77 -9.49
C GLY A 55 8.14 2.60 -9.53
N ALA A 56 9.25 2.65 -8.80
CA ALA A 56 10.25 1.57 -8.71
C ALA A 56 10.26 0.95 -7.33
N TYR A 57 10.10 1.76 -6.30
CA TYR A 57 10.16 1.34 -4.90
C TYR A 57 8.87 1.67 -4.18
N LEU A 58 8.54 0.85 -3.20
CA LEU A 58 7.49 1.13 -2.24
C LEU A 58 8.16 1.59 -0.95
N TYR A 59 7.91 2.83 -0.56
CA TYR A 59 8.46 3.41 0.67
C TYR A 59 7.46 3.26 1.80
N VAL A 60 7.94 2.81 2.96
CA VAL A 60 7.09 2.58 4.11
C VAL A 60 7.88 2.78 5.40
N ALA A 61 7.22 3.34 6.43
CA ALA A 61 7.79 3.41 7.77
C ALA A 61 7.49 2.09 8.49
N PRO A 62 8.51 1.30 8.90
CA PRO A 62 8.26 0.01 9.55
C PRO A 62 7.41 0.11 10.81
N GLU A 63 7.64 1.10 11.65
CA GLU A 63 6.90 1.28 12.88
C GLU A 63 5.41 1.55 12.60
N TRP A 64 5.10 2.43 11.66
CA TRP A 64 3.73 2.70 11.23
C TRP A 64 3.06 1.45 10.69
N LEU A 65 3.77 0.72 9.84
CA LEU A 65 3.25 -0.49 9.18
C LEU A 65 2.88 -1.56 10.22
N ILE A 66 3.77 -1.82 11.17
CA ILE A 66 3.55 -2.80 12.23
C ILE A 66 2.33 -2.39 13.08
N GLY A 67 2.25 -1.11 13.44
CA GLY A 67 1.14 -0.59 14.24
C GLY A 67 -0.21 -0.75 13.55
N ILE A 68 -0.28 -0.44 12.26
CA ILE A 68 -1.51 -0.59 11.47
C ILE A 68 -1.86 -2.07 11.29
N PHE A 69 -0.85 -2.92 11.07
CA PHE A 69 -1.08 -4.36 10.91
C PHE A 69 -1.73 -4.96 12.16
N GLU A 70 -1.29 -4.55 13.34
CA GLU A 70 -1.87 -5.00 14.60
C GLU A 70 -3.33 -4.54 14.76
N LYS A 71 -3.65 -3.35 14.29
CA LYS A 71 -5.00 -2.78 14.41
C LYS A 71 -5.95 -3.31 13.34
N ASN A 72 -5.52 -3.30 12.09
CA ASN A 72 -6.35 -3.74 10.97
C ASN A 72 -5.49 -4.09 9.77
N ALA A 73 -5.15 -5.36 9.64
CA ALA A 73 -4.32 -5.85 8.53
C ALA A 73 -4.97 -5.61 7.16
N GLN A 74 -6.30 -5.60 7.10
CA GLN A 74 -7.01 -5.44 5.83
C GLN A 74 -6.91 -4.01 5.28
N TYR A 75 -6.76 -3.03 6.17
CA TYR A 75 -6.51 -1.66 5.74
C TYR A 75 -5.24 -1.58 4.88
N LEU A 76 -4.21 -2.34 5.24
CA LEU A 76 -2.96 -2.37 4.48
C LEU A 76 -3.17 -2.92 3.06
N GLY A 77 -4.05 -3.90 2.90
CA GLY A 77 -4.40 -4.42 1.58
C GLY A 77 -4.97 -3.33 0.69
N ARG A 78 -5.91 -2.56 1.20
CA ARG A 78 -6.50 -1.45 0.45
C ARG A 78 -5.47 -0.36 0.13
N ALA A 79 -4.66 0.03 1.13
CA ALA A 79 -3.64 1.07 0.94
C ALA A 79 -2.58 0.64 -0.07
N TYR A 80 -2.16 -0.61 -0.02
CA TYR A 80 -1.21 -1.17 -0.97
C TYR A 80 -1.79 -1.18 -2.39
N LEU A 81 -3.03 -1.66 -2.55
CA LEU A 81 -3.71 -1.69 -3.84
C LEU A 81 -3.88 -0.28 -4.41
N HIS A 82 -4.25 0.68 -3.57
CA HIS A 82 -4.35 2.09 -3.94
C HIS A 82 -3.03 2.58 -4.56
N THR A 83 -1.92 2.30 -3.89
CA THR A 83 -0.59 2.71 -4.35
C THR A 83 -0.23 2.06 -5.69
N VAL A 84 -0.49 0.75 -5.82
CA VAL A 84 -0.21 0.01 -7.05
C VAL A 84 -1.05 0.54 -8.23
N LEU A 85 -2.31 0.87 -7.99
CA LEU A 85 -3.18 1.40 -9.04
C LEU A 85 -2.72 2.76 -9.55
N HIS A 86 -2.14 3.62 -8.69
CA HIS A 86 -1.52 4.86 -9.16
C HIS A 86 -0.41 4.57 -10.17
N CYS A 87 0.37 3.52 -9.94
CA CYS A 87 1.42 3.10 -10.87
C CYS A 87 0.83 2.57 -12.18
N ILE A 88 -0.18 1.71 -12.10
CA ILE A 88 -0.84 1.13 -13.27
C ILE A 88 -1.45 2.21 -14.15
N PHE A 89 -2.10 3.20 -13.55
CA PHE A 89 -2.72 4.30 -14.29
C PHE A 89 -1.71 5.38 -14.72
N SER A 90 -0.43 5.20 -14.39
CA SER A 90 0.65 6.14 -14.72
C SER A 90 0.44 7.55 -14.17
N HIS A 91 -0.28 7.68 -13.05
CA HIS A 91 -0.61 8.97 -12.44
C HIS A 91 0.61 9.77 -12.02
N LEU A 92 1.74 9.09 -11.75
CA LEU A 92 2.99 9.74 -11.36
C LEU A 92 3.67 10.49 -12.51
N TRP A 93 3.34 10.16 -13.75
CA TRP A 93 4.07 10.62 -14.94
C TRP A 93 3.28 11.46 -15.91
N ILE A 94 1.95 11.40 -15.90
CA ILE A 94 1.12 12.02 -16.93
C ILE A 94 0.37 13.28 -16.48
N GLY A 95 0.66 13.79 -15.28
CA GLY A 95 0.01 15.01 -14.76
C GLY A 95 0.29 16.27 -15.59
N GLY A 96 1.51 16.38 -16.15
CA GLY A 96 1.91 17.51 -16.99
C GLY A 96 1.86 18.83 -16.22
N ASN A 97 1.27 19.84 -16.85
CA ASN A 97 1.18 21.21 -16.31
C ASN A 97 -0.08 21.45 -15.46
N ARG A 98 -0.82 20.40 -15.11
CA ARG A 98 -2.02 20.52 -14.30
C ARG A 98 -1.68 20.93 -12.87
N ASP A 99 -2.63 21.59 -12.20
CA ASP A 99 -2.48 21.90 -10.80
C ASP A 99 -2.24 20.62 -9.99
N ARG A 100 -1.16 20.61 -9.22
CA ARG A 100 -0.71 19.39 -8.52
C ARG A 100 -1.73 18.87 -7.53
N LYS A 101 -2.34 19.74 -6.74
CA LYS A 101 -3.34 19.32 -5.75
C LYS A 101 -4.59 18.78 -6.41
N THR A 102 -5.09 19.45 -7.44
CA THR A 102 -6.25 19.01 -8.20
C THR A 102 -5.97 17.67 -8.90
N TRP A 103 -4.78 17.54 -9.49
CA TRP A 103 -4.37 16.28 -10.15
C TRP A 103 -4.32 15.13 -9.16
N HIS A 104 -3.69 15.32 -7.98
CA HIS A 104 -3.62 14.27 -6.96
C HIS A 104 -5.01 13.87 -6.48
N LEU A 105 -5.89 14.82 -6.26
CA LEU A 105 -7.26 14.55 -5.83
C LEU A 105 -8.01 13.75 -6.89
N ALA A 106 -7.90 14.14 -8.15
CA ALA A 106 -8.54 13.43 -9.27
C ALA A 106 -8.01 11.99 -9.39
N CYS A 107 -6.70 11.81 -9.24
CA CYS A 107 -6.08 10.48 -9.27
C CYS A 107 -6.58 9.61 -8.11
N ASP A 108 -6.65 10.15 -6.91
CA ASP A 108 -7.14 9.43 -5.74
C ASP A 108 -8.60 9.01 -5.92
N ILE A 109 -9.45 9.89 -6.44
CA ILE A 109 -10.85 9.57 -6.73
C ILE A 109 -10.94 8.45 -7.76
N ALA A 110 -10.16 8.51 -8.83
CA ALA A 110 -10.16 7.47 -9.86
C ALA A 110 -9.71 6.11 -9.30
N VAL A 111 -8.68 6.10 -8.47
CA VAL A 111 -8.18 4.88 -7.84
C VAL A 111 -9.23 4.30 -6.90
N GLU A 112 -9.82 5.12 -6.02
CA GLU A 112 -10.82 4.64 -5.06
C GLU A 112 -12.07 4.13 -5.76
N TYR A 113 -12.52 4.80 -6.82
CA TYR A 113 -13.64 4.33 -7.64
C TYR A 113 -13.34 2.95 -8.23
N THR A 114 -12.12 2.77 -8.75
CA THR A 114 -11.69 1.49 -9.34
C THR A 114 -11.69 0.38 -8.29
N ILE A 115 -11.19 0.64 -7.09
CA ILE A 115 -11.14 -0.33 -5.99
C ILE A 115 -12.57 -0.78 -5.64
N VAL A 116 -13.50 0.16 -5.53
CA VAL A 116 -14.90 -0.15 -5.23
C VAL A 116 -15.51 -1.04 -6.33
N GLN A 117 -15.22 -0.73 -7.59
CA GLN A 117 -15.74 -1.52 -8.73
C GLN A 117 -15.14 -2.93 -8.78
N MET A 118 -13.92 -3.12 -8.31
CA MET A 118 -13.29 -4.44 -8.26
C MET A 118 -13.95 -5.36 -7.24
N GLN A 119 -14.61 -4.81 -6.23
CA GLN A 119 -15.33 -5.57 -5.20
C GLN A 119 -14.48 -6.65 -4.52
N ALA A 120 -13.18 -6.41 -4.38
CA ALA A 120 -12.30 -7.32 -3.67
C ALA A 120 -12.71 -7.38 -2.19
N GLU A 121 -12.87 -8.58 -1.63
CA GLU A 121 -13.36 -8.75 -0.27
C GLU A 121 -12.48 -8.06 0.76
N CYS A 122 -11.17 -8.14 0.60
CA CYS A 122 -10.22 -7.49 1.50
C CYS A 122 -10.40 -5.96 1.53
N THR A 123 -10.82 -5.33 0.43
CA THR A 123 -11.07 -3.88 0.37
C THR A 123 -12.45 -3.51 0.87
N ILE A 124 -13.46 -4.37 0.67
CA ILE A 124 -14.82 -4.14 1.16
C ILE A 124 -14.85 -4.06 2.68
N ARG A 125 -14.16 -4.95 3.37
CA ARG A 125 -14.06 -4.94 4.83
C ARG A 125 -13.44 -3.64 5.35
N ILE A 126 -12.47 -3.09 4.62
CA ILE A 126 -11.83 -1.83 4.97
C ILE A 126 -12.80 -0.66 4.81
N LEU A 127 -13.64 -0.66 3.79
CA LEU A 127 -14.66 0.38 3.64
C LEU A 127 -15.57 0.41 4.86
N ARG A 128 -16.00 -0.75 5.36
CA ARG A 128 -16.84 -0.85 6.55
C ARG A 128 -16.11 -0.32 7.78
N TRP A 129 -14.86 -0.69 7.95
CA TRP A 129 -14.06 -0.23 9.08
C TRP A 129 -13.86 1.29 9.04
N THR A 130 -13.51 1.83 7.87
CA THR A 130 -13.29 3.27 7.70
C THR A 130 -14.55 4.06 8.05
N ARG A 131 -15.72 3.59 7.63
CA ARG A 131 -16.99 4.24 7.95
C ARG A 131 -17.24 4.29 9.45
N LYS A 132 -16.83 3.26 10.19
CA LYS A 132 -16.99 3.24 11.65
C LYS A 132 -16.06 4.22 12.36
N GLN A 133 -14.92 4.57 11.75
CA GLN A 133 -13.95 5.50 12.33
C GLN A 133 -14.28 6.96 12.03
N MET A 134 -15.14 7.21 11.10
CA MET A 134 -15.62 8.56 10.77
C MET A 134 -16.87 8.91 11.63
#